data_8fb9e6f1dbff06ab0d0b6ee2cd1d3194
#
_entry.id   8fb9e6f1dbff06ab0d0b6ee2cd1d3194
#
_cell.length_a   1.000
_cell.length_b   1.000
_cell.length_c   1.000
_cell.angle_alpha   90.00
_cell.angle_beta   90.00
_cell.angle_gamma   90.00
#
_symmetry.space_group_name_H-M   'P 1'
#
loop_
_entity.id
_entity.type
_entity.pdbx_description
1 polymer ?
#
loop_
_entity_poly.entity_id
_entity_poly.type
_entity_poly.pdbx_seq_one_letter_code
_entity_poly.pdbx_strand_id
1 'polypeptide(L)'
;LREKPRQPWFFVLYFQNVYEYVNKDILIYKYKEDIFETMSVQVEKLEKNMAKLTVEVPAEKVEKAIQTAYQKNRKSINIPGFRKGKAPRQLIEKMYGKEIFYNDAIDEMLPGEYAQAVEECGEEIVSRPQLEVVQMESGKPFIFAATVAVKPAVTLGEYKGVQVEKAPVEVTDEEISAEINKEREANSRTITVDDRPVEKGDIVSLDFEGFVDGEAFEGGKGENYDLTIGSNTFIPGFEDQLVGAEIGKELDVNVTFPEEYGQADLAGKAAVFKCRVNGIKVKELPEADDEFAQEVSEFDTLDEYKDDIRARLLKDKEEEAKRVKEDAVIEKIIENAQMEIPDAMVEYQAEQLMDDFARRLQAQGLSLPVYFQYTGMTEEQYLEQMKPRALKNIQSRLVLEAVADAENIEITEEDMEAEMNRMAETYKMEIEKVKELLDDSQKEEIKKDLAIQKAIDLVTEAAAEA
;
A
#
# COMPACT_ATOMS: atom_id res chain seq x y z
N LEU A 1 -5.82 -7.17 21.67
CA LEU A 1 -5.90 -6.36 20.45
C LEU A 1 -6.26 -7.31 19.30
N ARG A 2 -7.54 -7.33 18.91
CA ARG A 2 -8.03 -8.14 17.79
C ARG A 2 -7.31 -7.67 16.53
N GLU A 3 -6.42 -8.51 15.99
CA GLU A 3 -5.89 -8.31 14.65
C GLU A 3 -7.05 -8.39 13.65
N LYS A 4 -7.22 -7.33 12.88
CA LYS A 4 -8.17 -7.32 11.78
C LYS A 4 -7.71 -8.34 10.74
N PRO A 5 -8.59 -9.16 10.16
CA PRO A 5 -8.24 -10.03 9.07
C PRO A 5 -7.64 -9.18 7.95
N ARG A 6 -6.43 -9.52 7.49
CA ARG A 6 -5.77 -8.88 6.35
C ARG A 6 -6.61 -9.17 5.12
N GLN A 7 -7.16 -8.12 4.54
CA GLN A 7 -8.13 -8.20 3.46
C GLN A 7 -7.43 -8.44 2.11
N PRO A 8 -7.96 -9.30 1.26
CA PRO A 8 -7.56 -9.42 -0.16
C PRO A 8 -8.00 -8.22 -1.03
N TRP A 9 -8.54 -7.18 -0.43
CA TRP A 9 -9.18 -6.02 -1.05
C TRP A 9 -8.23 -4.94 -1.58
N PHE A 10 -6.96 -5.23 -1.75
CA PHE A 10 -6.04 -4.27 -2.34
C PHE A 10 -6.37 -3.89 -3.78
N PHE A 11 -7.26 -4.61 -4.45
CA PHE A 11 -7.54 -4.42 -5.88
C PHE A 11 -8.75 -3.52 -6.19
N VAL A 12 -9.80 -3.53 -5.40
CA VAL A 12 -11.06 -2.81 -5.72
C VAL A 12 -10.98 -1.29 -5.56
N LEU A 13 -10.18 -0.77 -4.67
CA LEU A 13 -10.00 0.70 -4.48
C LEU A 13 -9.06 1.34 -5.50
N TYR A 14 -8.50 0.54 -6.37
CA TYR A 14 -7.38 0.91 -7.21
C TYR A 14 -7.75 1.67 -8.48
N PHE A 15 -8.87 1.34 -9.08
CA PHE A 15 -9.36 1.98 -10.29
C PHE A 15 -10.22 3.22 -10.04
N GLN A 16 -10.64 3.48 -8.82
CA GLN A 16 -11.51 4.61 -8.47
C GLN A 16 -10.92 5.99 -8.80
N ASN A 17 -9.60 6.14 -8.81
CA ASN A 17 -9.00 7.47 -9.04
C ASN A 17 -8.87 7.87 -10.51
N VAL A 18 -8.75 6.93 -11.44
CA VAL A 18 -8.77 7.26 -12.88
C VAL A 18 -10.18 7.55 -13.33
N TYR A 19 -11.18 6.81 -12.80
CA TYR A 19 -12.60 7.03 -13.08
C TYR A 19 -13.20 8.23 -12.34
N GLU A 20 -12.74 8.63 -11.17
CA GLU A 20 -13.26 9.85 -10.50
C GLU A 20 -12.92 11.13 -11.26
N TYR A 21 -11.82 11.18 -11.99
CA TYR A 21 -11.54 12.32 -12.88
C TYR A 21 -12.36 12.27 -14.18
N VAL A 22 -12.72 11.08 -14.66
CA VAL A 22 -13.51 10.88 -15.88
C VAL A 22 -15.03 10.86 -15.60
N ASN A 23 -15.49 10.27 -14.48
CA ASN A 23 -16.92 10.05 -14.22
C ASN A 23 -17.66 11.23 -13.57
N LYS A 24 -17.00 12.21 -12.99
CA LYS A 24 -17.71 13.40 -12.45
C LYS A 24 -18.37 14.25 -13.54
N ASP A 25 -17.87 14.17 -14.77
CA ASP A 25 -18.39 14.96 -15.89
C ASP A 25 -19.27 14.14 -16.88
N ILE A 26 -19.26 12.80 -16.82
CA ILE A 26 -20.06 11.92 -17.72
C ILE A 26 -21.55 11.88 -17.37
N LEU A 27 -21.95 12.24 -16.14
CA LEU A 27 -23.36 12.18 -15.69
C LEU A 27 -24.28 13.27 -16.29
N ILE A 28 -23.78 14.18 -17.11
CA ILE A 28 -24.56 15.31 -17.68
C ILE A 28 -24.96 15.12 -19.15
N TYR A 29 -24.44 14.11 -19.87
CA TYR A 29 -24.59 14.03 -21.34
C TYR A 29 -25.49 12.92 -21.88
N LYS A 30 -26.42 12.40 -21.13
CA LYS A 30 -27.41 11.43 -21.66
C LYS A 30 -28.71 12.10 -22.10
N TYR A 31 -28.67 13.16 -22.92
CA TYR A 31 -29.80 13.65 -23.70
C TYR A 31 -29.34 14.66 -24.76
N LYS A 32 -29.18 14.20 -26.01
CA LYS A 32 -29.70 14.77 -27.26
C LYS A 32 -29.02 14.09 -28.46
N GLU A 33 -29.85 13.39 -29.23
CA GLU A 33 -29.54 13.06 -30.61
C GLU A 33 -29.47 14.39 -31.40
N ASP A 34 -28.25 14.82 -31.68
CA ASP A 34 -27.97 15.77 -32.76
C ASP A 34 -26.86 15.14 -33.61
N ILE A 35 -27.08 15.07 -34.92
CA ILE A 35 -26.18 14.62 -35.95
C ILE A 35 -24.92 15.52 -35.90
N PHE A 36 -23.93 15.15 -35.12
CA PHE A 36 -22.60 15.75 -35.13
C PHE A 36 -21.64 14.79 -35.84
N GLU A 37 -20.76 15.35 -36.67
CA GLU A 37 -19.63 14.59 -37.21
C GLU A 37 -18.93 13.87 -36.08
N THR A 38 -18.92 12.54 -36.15
CA THR A 38 -18.29 11.68 -35.14
C THR A 38 -16.78 11.92 -35.19
N MET A 39 -16.17 11.96 -34.00
CA MET A 39 -14.73 11.88 -33.81
C MET A 39 -14.18 10.68 -34.60
N SER A 40 -13.00 10.79 -35.19
CA SER A 40 -12.32 9.65 -35.81
C SER A 40 -11.14 9.21 -34.95
N VAL A 41 -11.10 7.93 -34.62
CA VAL A 41 -10.01 7.30 -33.88
C VAL A 41 -9.26 6.35 -34.81
N GLN A 42 -7.96 6.55 -34.96
CA GLN A 42 -7.08 5.61 -35.65
C GLN A 42 -6.18 4.93 -34.65
N VAL A 43 -6.21 3.59 -34.63
CA VAL A 43 -5.42 2.76 -33.72
C VAL A 43 -4.26 2.16 -34.50
N GLU A 44 -3.05 2.49 -34.13
CA GLU A 44 -1.83 1.91 -34.66
C GLU A 44 -1.19 1.02 -33.57
N LYS A 45 -1.09 -0.28 -33.82
CA LYS A 45 -0.41 -1.21 -32.90
C LYS A 45 1.10 -1.07 -33.07
N LEU A 46 1.78 -0.84 -31.97
CA LEU A 46 3.22 -0.73 -31.87
C LEU A 46 3.81 -2.01 -31.28
N GLU A 47 5.14 -2.11 -31.26
CA GLU A 47 5.84 -3.21 -30.60
C GLU A 47 5.62 -3.21 -29.09
N LYS A 48 5.85 -4.37 -28.45
CA LYS A 48 5.77 -4.56 -26.99
C LYS A 48 4.40 -4.20 -26.39
N ASN A 49 3.32 -4.60 -27.04
CA ASN A 49 1.95 -4.33 -26.59
C ASN A 49 1.66 -2.85 -26.30
N MET A 50 2.26 -1.98 -27.11
CA MET A 50 1.93 -0.56 -27.14
C MET A 50 0.96 -0.26 -28.29
N ALA A 51 0.15 0.79 -28.14
CA ALA A 51 -0.71 1.31 -29.19
C ALA A 51 -0.63 2.84 -29.24
N LYS A 52 -0.76 3.38 -30.43
CA LYS A 52 -0.90 4.83 -30.65
C LYS A 52 -2.30 5.12 -31.16
N LEU A 53 -3.06 5.84 -30.36
CA LEU A 53 -4.39 6.33 -30.69
C LEU A 53 -4.23 7.73 -31.29
N THR A 54 -4.56 7.93 -32.55
CA THR A 54 -4.62 9.26 -33.17
C THR A 54 -6.08 9.67 -33.25
N VAL A 55 -6.40 10.75 -32.56
CA VAL A 55 -7.77 11.25 -32.38
C VAL A 55 -7.93 12.58 -33.11
N GLU A 56 -8.92 12.67 -33.98
CA GLU A 56 -9.28 13.89 -34.69
C GLU A 56 -10.63 14.40 -34.17
N VAL A 57 -10.60 15.57 -33.50
CA VAL A 57 -11.77 16.24 -32.94
C VAL A 57 -12.27 17.31 -33.92
N PRO A 58 -13.53 17.33 -34.33
CA PRO A 58 -14.08 18.26 -35.30
C PRO A 58 -13.87 19.74 -34.94
N ALA A 59 -13.61 20.60 -35.96
CA ALA A 59 -13.36 22.02 -35.74
C ALA A 59 -14.46 22.76 -35.00
N GLU A 60 -15.72 22.28 -35.09
CA GLU A 60 -16.86 22.87 -34.35
C GLU A 60 -16.73 22.68 -32.84
N LYS A 61 -16.27 21.51 -32.40
CA LYS A 61 -16.01 21.24 -30.98
C LYS A 61 -14.85 22.09 -30.48
N VAL A 62 -13.79 22.21 -31.29
CA VAL A 62 -12.61 23.07 -31.00
C VAL A 62 -13.05 24.52 -30.78
N GLU A 63 -13.89 25.05 -31.68
CA GLU A 63 -14.34 26.44 -31.58
C GLU A 63 -15.21 26.68 -30.33
N LYS A 64 -16.05 25.71 -29.96
CA LYS A 64 -16.83 25.75 -28.70
C LYS A 64 -15.89 25.77 -27.48
N ALA A 65 -14.85 24.92 -27.46
CA ALA A 65 -13.90 24.87 -26.35
C ALA A 65 -13.09 26.16 -26.22
N ILE A 66 -12.60 26.74 -27.37
CA ILE A 66 -11.92 28.03 -27.35
C ILE A 66 -12.86 29.13 -26.84
N GLN A 67 -14.15 29.08 -27.18
CA GLN A 67 -15.13 30.03 -26.68
C GLN A 67 -15.35 29.88 -25.17
N THR A 68 -15.37 28.66 -24.67
CA THR A 68 -15.46 28.39 -23.24
C THR A 68 -14.22 28.88 -22.49
N ALA A 69 -13.02 28.59 -23.01
CA ALA A 69 -11.75 29.08 -22.48
C ALA A 69 -11.70 30.63 -22.43
N TYR A 70 -12.15 31.30 -23.48
CA TYR A 70 -12.31 32.73 -23.47
C TYR A 70 -13.25 33.19 -22.35
N GLN A 71 -14.41 32.56 -22.17
CA GLN A 71 -15.38 32.97 -21.14
C GLN A 71 -14.83 32.78 -19.72
N LYS A 72 -14.07 31.72 -19.49
CA LYS A 72 -13.39 31.47 -18.19
C LYS A 72 -12.34 32.57 -17.93
N ASN A 73 -11.52 32.88 -18.92
CA ASN A 73 -10.32 33.72 -18.74
C ASN A 73 -10.50 35.20 -18.98
N ARG A 74 -11.57 35.65 -19.68
CA ARG A 74 -11.79 37.09 -20.02
C ARG A 74 -11.74 38.03 -18.83
N LYS A 75 -12.07 37.54 -17.61
CA LYS A 75 -12.05 38.34 -16.38
C LYS A 75 -10.64 38.55 -15.82
N SER A 76 -9.67 37.74 -16.18
CA SER A 76 -8.26 37.85 -15.78
C SER A 76 -7.47 38.77 -16.72
N ILE A 77 -7.88 38.84 -18.01
CA ILE A 77 -7.19 39.57 -19.06
C ILE A 77 -7.56 41.07 -18.99
N ASN A 78 -6.52 41.90 -18.96
CA ASN A 78 -6.70 43.37 -18.94
C ASN A 78 -6.32 43.96 -20.29
N ILE A 79 -7.28 44.57 -20.97
CA ILE A 79 -7.09 45.21 -22.30
C ILE A 79 -7.24 46.72 -22.16
N PRO A 80 -6.25 47.53 -22.58
CA PRO A 80 -6.36 49.00 -22.58
C PRO A 80 -7.58 49.47 -23.37
N GLY A 81 -8.36 50.34 -22.73
CA GLY A 81 -9.58 50.88 -23.34
C GLY A 81 -10.86 50.07 -23.12
N PHE A 82 -10.75 48.91 -22.48
CA PHE A 82 -11.92 48.08 -22.10
C PHE A 82 -12.03 47.84 -20.59
N ARG A 83 -13.26 47.84 -20.13
CA ARG A 83 -13.51 47.38 -18.75
C ARG A 83 -13.14 45.91 -18.63
N LYS A 84 -12.47 45.55 -17.56
CA LYS A 84 -12.05 44.17 -17.26
C LYS A 84 -13.17 43.14 -17.51
N GLY A 85 -12.89 42.12 -18.33
CA GLY A 85 -13.84 41.07 -18.71
C GLY A 85 -14.87 41.46 -19.77
N LYS A 86 -14.74 42.64 -20.43
CA LYS A 86 -15.65 43.13 -21.50
C LYS A 86 -14.99 43.26 -22.87
N ALA A 87 -13.70 42.95 -22.98
CA ALA A 87 -13.03 42.96 -24.26
C ALA A 87 -13.52 41.77 -25.13
N PRO A 88 -13.88 41.95 -26.42
CA PRO A 88 -14.26 40.85 -27.29
C PRO A 88 -13.10 39.90 -27.55
N ARG A 89 -13.39 38.59 -27.76
CA ARG A 89 -12.39 37.54 -28.03
C ARG A 89 -11.45 37.92 -29.17
N GLN A 90 -11.98 38.35 -30.30
CA GLN A 90 -11.19 38.71 -31.47
C GLN A 90 -10.15 39.80 -31.20
N LEU A 91 -10.45 40.73 -30.29
CA LEU A 91 -9.49 41.77 -29.92
C LEU A 91 -8.36 41.23 -29.05
N ILE A 92 -8.68 40.31 -28.15
CA ILE A 92 -7.68 39.64 -27.30
C ILE A 92 -6.76 38.80 -28.16
N GLU A 93 -7.31 37.99 -29.06
CA GLU A 93 -6.55 37.16 -30.03
C GLU A 93 -5.67 38.02 -30.96
N LYS A 94 -6.12 39.21 -31.35
CA LYS A 94 -5.33 40.14 -32.17
C LYS A 94 -4.13 40.70 -31.40
N MET A 95 -4.27 40.90 -30.09
CA MET A 95 -3.22 41.50 -29.24
C MET A 95 -2.23 40.50 -28.70
N TYR A 96 -2.68 39.31 -28.36
CA TYR A 96 -1.90 38.29 -27.63
C TYR A 96 -1.62 37.03 -28.47
N GLY A 97 -2.16 36.93 -29.67
CA GLY A 97 -2.10 35.74 -30.52
C GLY A 97 -3.36 34.87 -30.35
N LYS A 98 -3.64 34.04 -31.36
CA LYS A 98 -4.79 33.14 -31.35
C LYS A 98 -4.60 32.02 -30.34
N GLU A 99 -3.34 31.70 -30.04
CA GLU A 99 -2.93 30.62 -29.16
C GLU A 99 -3.23 30.86 -27.66
N ILE A 100 -3.60 32.11 -27.29
CA ILE A 100 -3.81 32.49 -25.88
C ILE A 100 -4.86 31.62 -25.14
N PHE A 101 -5.78 31.00 -25.89
CA PHE A 101 -6.85 30.19 -25.34
C PHE A 101 -6.68 28.69 -25.64
N TYR A 102 -5.59 28.28 -26.33
CA TYR A 102 -5.46 26.90 -26.81
C TYR A 102 -5.23 25.94 -25.69
N ASN A 103 -4.35 26.25 -24.74
CA ASN A 103 -4.09 25.36 -23.59
C ASN A 103 -5.37 25.11 -22.78
N ASP A 104 -6.09 26.18 -22.44
CA ASP A 104 -7.34 26.04 -21.68
C ASP A 104 -8.43 25.29 -22.49
N ALA A 105 -8.43 25.42 -23.81
CA ALA A 105 -9.37 24.70 -24.68
C ALA A 105 -8.99 23.22 -24.80
N ILE A 106 -7.69 22.89 -24.86
CA ILE A 106 -7.19 21.52 -24.83
C ILE A 106 -7.56 20.87 -23.49
N ASP A 107 -7.27 21.53 -22.36
CA ASP A 107 -7.59 21.02 -21.02
C ASP A 107 -9.09 20.76 -20.85
N GLU A 108 -9.95 21.53 -21.51
CA GLU A 108 -11.40 21.34 -21.48
C GLU A 108 -11.88 20.15 -22.34
N MET A 109 -11.26 19.94 -23.52
CA MET A 109 -11.71 18.90 -24.48
C MET A 109 -11.07 17.54 -24.22
N LEU A 110 -9.75 17.56 -23.96
CA LEU A 110 -8.91 16.36 -23.99
C LEU A 110 -9.41 15.20 -23.13
N PRO A 111 -9.86 15.41 -21.87
CA PRO A 111 -10.32 14.29 -21.05
C PRO A 111 -11.53 13.57 -21.66
N GLY A 112 -12.51 14.33 -22.16
CA GLY A 112 -13.72 13.76 -22.75
C GLY A 112 -13.48 13.05 -24.07
N GLU A 113 -12.69 13.67 -24.95
CA GLU A 113 -12.39 13.08 -26.27
C GLU A 113 -11.45 11.88 -26.14
N TYR A 114 -10.53 11.87 -25.16
CA TYR A 114 -9.70 10.70 -24.86
C TYR A 114 -10.55 9.54 -24.29
N ALA A 115 -11.45 9.80 -23.35
CA ALA A 115 -12.33 8.77 -22.80
C ALA A 115 -13.17 8.10 -23.89
N GLN A 116 -13.75 8.91 -24.80
CA GLN A 116 -14.49 8.39 -25.95
C GLN A 116 -13.58 7.58 -26.89
N ALA A 117 -12.34 8.02 -27.12
CA ALA A 117 -11.38 7.31 -27.95
C ALA A 117 -10.99 5.94 -27.37
N VAL A 118 -10.90 5.83 -26.05
CA VAL A 118 -10.65 4.57 -25.33
C VAL A 118 -11.83 3.60 -25.53
N GLU A 119 -13.07 4.08 -25.43
CA GLU A 119 -14.25 3.23 -25.67
C GLU A 119 -14.32 2.74 -27.14
N GLU A 120 -13.97 3.63 -28.10
CA GLU A 120 -14.04 3.29 -29.53
C GLU A 120 -12.86 2.42 -30.01
N CYS A 121 -11.71 2.42 -29.32
CA CYS A 121 -10.52 1.66 -29.76
C CYS A 121 -10.69 0.14 -29.61
N GLY A 122 -11.57 -0.34 -28.72
CA GLY A 122 -11.83 -1.76 -28.49
C GLY A 122 -10.68 -2.55 -27.85
N GLU A 123 -9.62 -1.88 -27.39
CA GLU A 123 -8.48 -2.47 -26.71
C GLU A 123 -8.54 -2.15 -25.19
N GLU A 124 -8.13 -3.07 -24.33
CA GLU A 124 -8.03 -2.81 -22.90
C GLU A 124 -6.74 -2.06 -22.57
N ILE A 125 -6.87 -0.76 -22.23
CA ILE A 125 -5.73 0.11 -21.94
C ILE A 125 -5.30 -0.07 -20.47
N VAL A 126 -3.99 -0.28 -20.27
CA VAL A 126 -3.40 -0.65 -18.97
C VAL A 126 -2.27 0.30 -18.51
N SER A 127 -2.20 1.48 -19.09
CA SER A 127 -1.26 2.52 -18.67
C SER A 127 -1.85 3.92 -18.78
N ARG A 128 -1.17 4.90 -18.19
CA ARG A 128 -1.49 6.31 -18.49
C ARG A 128 -1.11 6.65 -19.93
N PRO A 129 -1.87 7.51 -20.63
CA PRO A 129 -1.52 7.94 -21.96
C PRO A 129 -0.32 8.89 -21.96
N GLN A 130 0.61 8.70 -22.89
CA GLN A 130 1.57 9.73 -23.27
C GLN A 130 0.93 10.56 -24.38
N LEU A 131 0.56 11.81 -24.07
CA LEU A 131 -0.19 12.68 -24.95
C LEU A 131 0.72 13.59 -25.74
N GLU A 132 0.47 13.68 -27.05
CA GLU A 132 1.15 14.57 -27.97
C GLU A 132 0.10 15.37 -28.78
N VAL A 133 0.19 16.69 -28.73
CA VAL A 133 -0.65 17.56 -29.57
C VAL A 133 -0.04 17.64 -30.97
N VAL A 134 -0.72 17.08 -31.95
CA VAL A 134 -0.27 17.08 -33.35
C VAL A 134 -0.72 18.35 -34.07
N GLN A 135 -1.98 18.77 -33.84
CA GLN A 135 -2.53 19.98 -34.46
C GLN A 135 -3.53 20.67 -33.54
N MET A 136 -3.34 21.98 -33.32
CA MET A 136 -4.32 22.83 -32.65
C MET A 136 -4.35 24.20 -33.28
N GLU A 137 -5.37 24.44 -34.14
CA GLU A 137 -5.59 25.74 -34.82
C GLU A 137 -7.08 26.07 -34.88
N SER A 138 -7.42 27.34 -34.65
CA SER A 138 -8.82 27.80 -34.78
C SER A 138 -9.32 27.60 -36.22
N GLY A 139 -10.46 26.97 -36.38
CA GLY A 139 -11.09 26.63 -37.67
C GLY A 139 -10.56 25.37 -38.35
N LYS A 140 -9.66 24.63 -37.69
CA LYS A 140 -9.21 23.30 -38.10
C LYS A 140 -9.57 22.29 -37.04
N PRO A 141 -9.61 20.97 -37.36
CA PRO A 141 -9.73 19.91 -36.36
C PRO A 141 -8.58 19.97 -35.36
N PHE A 142 -8.86 19.60 -34.09
CA PHE A 142 -7.82 19.32 -33.12
C PHE A 142 -7.39 17.87 -33.27
N ILE A 143 -6.09 17.63 -33.42
CA ILE A 143 -5.51 16.30 -33.56
C ILE A 143 -4.50 16.10 -32.45
N PHE A 144 -4.71 15.03 -31.68
CA PHE A 144 -3.76 14.58 -30.70
C PHE A 144 -3.48 13.10 -30.85
N ALA A 145 -2.32 12.68 -30.38
CA ALA A 145 -1.94 11.28 -30.29
C ALA A 145 -1.76 10.89 -28.84
N ALA A 146 -2.28 9.73 -28.48
CA ALA A 146 -2.10 9.12 -27.16
C ALA A 146 -1.37 7.79 -27.35
N THR A 147 -0.16 7.67 -26.82
CA THR A 147 0.56 6.39 -26.79
C THR A 147 0.27 5.72 -25.46
N VAL A 148 -0.23 4.48 -25.52
CA VAL A 148 -0.73 3.71 -24.38
C VAL A 148 -0.22 2.27 -24.42
N ALA A 149 -0.13 1.61 -23.26
CA ALA A 149 0.03 0.17 -23.21
C ALA A 149 -1.34 -0.50 -23.26
N VAL A 150 -1.44 -1.55 -24.06
CA VAL A 150 -2.63 -2.42 -24.12
C VAL A 150 -2.35 -3.72 -23.38
N LYS A 151 -3.40 -4.34 -22.86
CA LYS A 151 -3.31 -5.58 -22.10
C LYS A 151 -2.58 -6.66 -22.91
N PRO A 152 -1.48 -7.24 -22.37
CA PRO A 152 -0.74 -8.28 -23.05
C PRO A 152 -1.55 -9.57 -23.16
N ALA A 153 -1.42 -10.26 -24.29
CA ALA A 153 -1.91 -11.61 -24.41
C ALA A 153 -1.00 -12.57 -23.61
N VAL A 154 -1.62 -13.51 -22.90
CA VAL A 154 -0.92 -14.55 -22.13
C VAL A 154 -1.06 -15.87 -22.85
N THR A 155 0.07 -16.55 -23.06
CA THR A 155 0.08 -17.96 -23.49
C THR A 155 0.36 -18.81 -22.26
N LEU A 156 -0.69 -19.50 -21.77
CA LEU A 156 -0.55 -20.40 -20.62
C LEU A 156 0.31 -21.62 -20.98
N GLY A 157 1.20 -21.99 -20.05
CA GLY A 157 1.85 -23.29 -20.05
C GLY A 157 1.08 -24.30 -19.18
N GLU A 158 1.82 -25.14 -18.47
CA GLU A 158 1.25 -26.10 -17.52
C GLU A 158 0.84 -25.36 -16.24
N TYR A 159 -0.48 -25.30 -15.94
CA TYR A 159 -1.03 -24.59 -14.78
C TYR A 159 -1.83 -25.50 -13.84
N LYS A 160 -2.11 -26.75 -14.22
CA LYS A 160 -2.71 -27.78 -13.36
C LYS A 160 -1.68 -28.82 -12.96
N GLY A 161 -1.73 -29.29 -11.72
CA GLY A 161 -0.83 -30.33 -11.23
C GLY A 161 0.61 -29.87 -11.01
N VAL A 162 0.82 -28.55 -10.90
CA VAL A 162 2.14 -27.99 -10.55
C VAL A 162 2.58 -28.50 -9.17
N GLN A 163 3.87 -28.77 -9.02
CA GLN A 163 4.43 -29.29 -7.76
C GLN A 163 4.90 -28.14 -6.90
N VAL A 164 4.45 -28.13 -5.63
CA VAL A 164 4.83 -27.16 -4.62
C VAL A 164 5.23 -27.87 -3.32
N GLU A 165 6.11 -27.26 -2.56
CA GLU A 165 6.51 -27.77 -1.25
C GLU A 165 5.36 -27.62 -0.24
N LYS A 166 5.18 -28.67 0.61
CA LYS A 166 4.18 -28.62 1.67
C LYS A 166 4.69 -27.79 2.86
N ALA A 167 3.98 -26.73 3.20
CA ALA A 167 4.27 -25.97 4.41
C ALA A 167 3.88 -26.78 5.66
N PRO A 168 4.72 -26.79 6.73
CA PRO A 168 4.38 -27.47 7.99
C PRO A 168 3.25 -26.73 8.71
N VAL A 169 2.27 -27.51 9.20
CA VAL A 169 1.07 -26.98 9.90
C VAL A 169 0.99 -27.52 11.35
N GLU A 170 2.13 -27.97 11.90
CA GLU A 170 2.15 -28.49 13.25
C GLU A 170 2.33 -27.38 14.27
N VAL A 171 1.54 -27.42 15.36
CA VAL A 171 1.67 -26.53 16.52
C VAL A 171 2.42 -27.29 17.62
N THR A 172 3.55 -26.74 18.07
CA THR A 172 4.37 -27.34 19.12
C THR A 172 3.94 -26.86 20.50
N ASP A 173 4.24 -27.63 21.54
CA ASP A 173 3.97 -27.25 22.92
C ASP A 173 4.83 -26.04 23.35
N GLU A 174 5.99 -25.84 22.72
CA GLU A 174 6.84 -24.67 22.92
C GLU A 174 6.14 -23.38 22.44
N GLU A 175 5.44 -23.41 21.30
CA GLU A 175 4.69 -22.26 20.79
C GLU A 175 3.50 -21.92 21.70
N ILE A 176 2.78 -22.93 22.19
CA ILE A 176 1.71 -22.73 23.15
C ILE A 176 2.26 -22.12 24.45
N SER A 177 3.40 -22.64 24.92
CA SER A 177 4.05 -22.13 26.14
C SER A 177 4.57 -20.70 25.95
N ALA A 178 5.05 -20.35 24.74
CA ALA A 178 5.48 -19.01 24.42
C ALA A 178 4.31 -18.01 24.43
N GLU A 179 3.15 -18.39 23.90
CA GLU A 179 1.96 -17.53 23.92
C GLU A 179 1.44 -17.34 25.35
N ILE A 180 1.40 -18.41 26.16
CA ILE A 180 1.05 -18.32 27.60
C ILE A 180 2.03 -17.41 28.33
N ASN A 181 3.34 -17.55 28.08
CA ASN A 181 4.34 -16.70 28.73
C ASN A 181 4.21 -15.22 28.33
N LYS A 182 3.84 -14.93 27.09
CA LYS A 182 3.55 -13.57 26.64
C LYS A 182 2.37 -12.96 27.40
N GLU A 183 1.31 -13.73 27.61
CA GLU A 183 0.18 -13.29 28.43
C GLU A 183 0.56 -13.13 29.92
N ARG A 184 1.39 -14.03 30.46
CA ARG A 184 1.94 -13.90 31.82
C ARG A 184 2.79 -12.64 31.97
N GLU A 185 3.61 -12.30 30.97
CA GLU A 185 4.40 -11.06 30.95
C GLU A 185 3.51 -9.81 30.93
N ALA A 186 2.44 -9.84 30.11
CA ALA A 186 1.46 -8.75 30.04
C ALA A 186 0.72 -8.52 31.36
N ASN A 187 0.46 -9.61 32.12
CA ASN A 187 -0.23 -9.60 33.43
C ASN A 187 0.75 -9.66 34.61
N SER A 188 2.05 -9.43 34.37
CA SER A 188 3.06 -9.45 35.44
C SER A 188 2.88 -8.31 36.43
N ARG A 189 3.17 -8.60 37.70
CA ARG A 189 3.21 -7.58 38.77
C ARG A 189 4.65 -7.13 39.00
N THR A 190 4.84 -5.86 39.20
CA THR A 190 6.16 -5.32 39.53
C THR A 190 6.28 -5.21 41.06
N ILE A 191 7.16 -5.99 41.66
CA ILE A 191 7.44 -5.97 43.09
C ILE A 191 8.80 -5.33 43.37
N THR A 192 8.93 -4.59 44.46
CA THR A 192 10.23 -4.00 44.87
C THR A 192 10.97 -5.03 45.72
N VAL A 193 12.26 -5.17 45.44
CA VAL A 193 13.21 -6.03 46.16
C VAL A 193 14.36 -5.19 46.68
N ASP A 194 14.64 -5.28 47.95
CA ASP A 194 15.66 -4.47 48.66
C ASP A 194 16.66 -5.31 49.48
N ASP A 195 16.52 -6.63 49.44
CA ASP A 195 17.29 -7.57 50.26
C ASP A 195 18.41 -8.31 49.49
N ARG A 196 18.57 -8.06 48.18
CA ARG A 196 19.62 -8.69 47.37
C ARG A 196 20.24 -7.70 46.36
N PRO A 197 21.42 -8.03 45.83
CA PRO A 197 21.99 -7.29 44.72
C PRO A 197 21.21 -7.49 43.41
N VAL A 198 21.52 -6.65 42.41
CA VAL A 198 20.93 -6.67 41.04
C VAL A 198 21.24 -7.99 40.35
N GLU A 199 20.20 -8.59 39.76
CA GLU A 199 20.29 -9.78 38.93
C GLU A 199 19.84 -9.52 37.51
N LYS A 200 20.18 -10.41 36.58
CA LYS A 200 19.72 -10.32 35.19
C LYS A 200 18.19 -10.51 35.12
N GLY A 201 17.52 -9.61 34.40
CA GLY A 201 16.06 -9.56 34.30
C GLY A 201 15.41 -8.55 35.24
N ASP A 202 16.14 -8.03 36.24
CA ASP A 202 15.62 -7.00 37.14
C ASP A 202 15.41 -5.66 36.40
N ILE A 203 14.43 -4.90 36.88
CA ILE A 203 14.23 -3.51 36.51
C ILE A 203 14.87 -2.67 37.63
N VAL A 204 15.97 -1.99 37.31
CA VAL A 204 16.64 -1.13 38.26
C VAL A 204 16.26 0.33 38.07
N SER A 205 15.95 1.02 39.16
CA SER A 205 15.86 2.48 39.14
C SER A 205 17.27 3.04 39.30
N LEU A 206 17.80 3.63 38.24
CA LEU A 206 19.22 3.98 38.10
C LEU A 206 19.40 5.49 37.98
N ASP A 207 20.29 6.05 38.76
CA ASP A 207 20.92 7.34 38.48
C ASP A 207 22.24 7.07 37.75
N PHE A 208 22.52 7.81 36.70
CA PHE A 208 23.77 7.69 35.97
C PHE A 208 24.23 9.05 35.43
N GLU A 209 25.56 9.24 35.35
CA GLU A 209 26.18 10.38 34.72
C GLU A 209 27.42 9.92 33.94
N GLY A 210 27.41 10.12 32.61
CA GLY A 210 28.46 9.66 31.70
C GLY A 210 29.54 10.72 31.45
N PHE A 211 30.76 10.25 31.40
CA PHE A 211 31.94 11.05 31.15
C PHE A 211 32.78 10.46 30.00
N VAL A 212 33.21 11.30 29.08
CA VAL A 212 34.15 10.95 28.02
C VAL A 212 35.39 11.87 28.23
N ASP A 213 36.59 11.29 28.29
CA ASP A 213 37.83 12.03 28.56
C ASP A 213 37.78 12.85 29.86
N GLY A 214 36.93 12.48 30.81
CA GLY A 214 36.76 13.16 32.10
C GLY A 214 35.77 14.33 32.09
N GLU A 215 35.14 14.62 30.95
CA GLU A 215 34.12 15.67 30.80
C GLU A 215 32.75 15.03 30.64
N ALA A 216 31.72 15.58 31.33
CA ALA A 216 30.35 15.14 31.17
C ALA A 216 29.79 15.55 29.81
N PHE A 217 29.06 14.67 29.14
CA PHE A 217 28.48 14.94 27.82
C PHE A 217 26.97 15.11 27.88
N GLU A 218 26.43 15.85 26.93
CA GLU A 218 24.99 16.10 26.84
C GLU A 218 24.22 14.81 26.49
N GLY A 219 23.15 14.53 27.25
CA GLY A 219 22.38 13.28 27.14
C GLY A 219 22.97 12.10 27.95
N GLY A 220 24.14 12.25 28.57
CA GLY A 220 24.77 11.22 29.38
C GLY A 220 24.26 11.12 30.82
N LYS A 221 23.29 11.96 31.26
CA LYS A 221 22.76 11.97 32.61
C LYS A 221 21.27 11.56 32.68
N GLY A 222 20.94 10.69 33.66
CA GLY A 222 19.59 10.33 34.00
C GLY A 222 19.43 10.13 35.50
N GLU A 223 18.27 10.45 36.05
CA GLU A 223 17.92 10.25 37.45
C GLU A 223 16.64 9.39 37.53
N ASN A 224 16.67 8.38 38.42
CA ASN A 224 15.57 7.42 38.59
C ASN A 224 15.09 6.79 37.28
N TYR A 225 16.01 6.47 36.38
CA TYR A 225 15.70 5.82 35.11
C TYR A 225 15.45 4.32 35.32
N ASP A 226 14.29 3.82 34.92
CA ASP A 226 13.98 2.40 35.00
C ASP A 226 14.64 1.65 33.83
N LEU A 227 15.65 0.85 34.14
CA LEU A 227 16.42 0.05 33.18
C LEU A 227 16.24 -1.44 33.47
N THR A 228 15.83 -2.21 32.47
CA THR A 228 15.77 -3.68 32.59
C THR A 228 17.15 -4.27 32.26
N ILE A 229 17.72 -5.01 33.19
CA ILE A 229 19.04 -5.61 33.05
C ILE A 229 18.99 -6.81 32.09
N GLY A 230 19.75 -6.70 31.01
CA GLY A 230 19.77 -7.68 29.92
C GLY A 230 18.83 -7.36 28.76
N SER A 231 18.21 -6.18 28.76
CA SER A 231 17.38 -5.68 27.64
C SER A 231 18.18 -5.27 26.43
N ASN A 232 19.48 -5.01 26.58
CA ASN A 232 20.38 -4.42 25.58
C ASN A 232 19.90 -3.06 25.04
N THR A 233 19.19 -2.29 25.85
CA THR A 233 18.75 -0.92 25.50
C THR A 233 19.86 0.10 25.69
N PHE A 234 20.83 -0.20 26.52
CA PHE A 234 22.02 0.64 26.75
C PHE A 234 23.21 0.15 25.90
N ILE A 235 24.30 0.92 25.96
CA ILE A 235 25.55 0.61 25.26
C ILE A 235 26.03 -0.81 25.66
N PRO A 236 26.51 -1.61 24.71
CA PRO A 236 26.97 -2.98 25.00
C PRO A 236 27.95 -3.03 26.17
N GLY A 237 27.69 -3.95 27.11
CA GLY A 237 28.47 -4.13 28.32
C GLY A 237 28.14 -3.18 29.47
N PHE A 238 27.17 -2.28 29.33
CA PHE A 238 26.70 -1.41 30.39
C PHE A 238 25.88 -2.18 31.43
N GLU A 239 24.84 -2.88 30.96
CA GLU A 239 23.92 -3.62 31.82
C GLU A 239 24.60 -4.79 32.52
N ASP A 240 25.53 -5.48 31.87
CA ASP A 240 26.26 -6.60 32.46
C ASP A 240 27.11 -6.20 33.67
N GLN A 241 27.63 -4.95 33.70
CA GLN A 241 28.42 -4.47 34.83
C GLN A 241 27.55 -4.03 36.03
N LEU A 242 26.25 -3.83 35.82
CA LEU A 242 25.30 -3.54 36.89
C LEU A 242 24.85 -4.81 37.63
N VAL A 243 25.06 -6.00 37.06
CA VAL A 243 24.77 -7.27 37.74
C VAL A 243 25.64 -7.41 38.96
N GLY A 244 25.04 -7.65 40.13
CA GLY A 244 25.73 -7.71 41.42
C GLY A 244 25.88 -6.36 42.16
N ALA A 245 25.38 -5.26 41.54
CA ALA A 245 25.39 -3.97 42.23
C ALA A 245 24.44 -3.93 43.42
N GLU A 246 24.85 -3.28 44.49
CA GLU A 246 24.03 -3.13 45.70
C GLU A 246 23.28 -1.79 45.66
N ILE A 247 22.06 -1.78 46.22
CA ILE A 247 21.23 -0.58 46.31
C ILE A 247 21.94 0.51 47.09
N GLY A 248 21.92 1.72 46.60
CA GLY A 248 22.51 2.93 47.22
C GLY A 248 23.99 3.07 47.10
N LYS A 249 24.74 2.09 46.55
CA LYS A 249 26.17 2.19 46.30
C LYS A 249 26.42 2.77 44.94
N GLU A 250 27.46 3.64 44.88
CA GLU A 250 27.99 4.16 43.61
C GLU A 250 28.95 3.13 43.01
N LEU A 251 28.88 2.98 41.68
CA LEU A 251 29.77 2.15 40.89
C LEU A 251 30.13 2.86 39.56
N ASP A 252 31.31 2.60 39.07
CA ASP A 252 31.77 3.09 37.78
C ASP A 252 31.60 2.00 36.73
N VAL A 253 30.78 2.27 35.71
CA VAL A 253 30.54 1.39 34.56
C VAL A 253 31.37 1.88 33.37
N ASN A 254 32.32 1.05 32.90
CA ASN A 254 33.23 1.40 31.84
C ASN A 254 32.77 0.75 30.52
N VAL A 255 32.42 1.55 29.52
CA VAL A 255 31.96 1.09 28.22
C VAL A 255 32.62 1.84 27.08
N THR A 256 32.52 1.28 25.88
CA THR A 256 32.96 1.95 24.66
C THR A 256 31.79 2.12 23.73
N PHE A 257 31.57 3.32 23.25
CA PHE A 257 30.49 3.57 22.27
C PHE A 257 30.76 2.82 20.97
N PRO A 258 29.76 2.22 20.33
CA PRO A 258 29.89 1.62 19.00
C PRO A 258 30.45 2.61 17.98
N GLU A 259 31.18 2.14 16.97
CA GLU A 259 31.68 2.98 15.87
C GLU A 259 30.59 3.63 15.05
N GLU A 260 29.42 2.98 14.95
CA GLU A 260 28.22 3.47 14.24
C GLU A 260 27.23 4.19 15.17
N TYR A 261 27.70 4.81 16.26
CA TYR A 261 26.81 5.50 17.17
C TYR A 261 26.28 6.82 16.55
N GLY A 262 24.98 7.09 16.73
CA GLY A 262 24.29 8.22 16.10
C GLY A 262 24.86 9.62 16.38
N GLN A 263 25.66 9.79 17.45
CA GLN A 263 26.39 11.01 17.75
C GLN A 263 27.86 10.80 17.39
N ALA A 264 28.30 11.43 16.31
CA ALA A 264 29.66 11.31 15.78
C ALA A 264 30.78 11.68 16.82
N ASP A 265 30.48 12.60 17.73
CA ASP A 265 31.39 13.03 18.76
C ASP A 265 31.63 11.99 19.86
N LEU A 266 30.81 10.98 19.98
CA LEU A 266 30.89 9.89 20.96
C LEU A 266 31.29 8.54 20.32
N ALA A 267 31.10 8.37 19.02
CA ALA A 267 31.37 7.12 18.30
C ALA A 267 32.82 6.64 18.55
N GLY A 268 32.94 5.34 18.94
CA GLY A 268 34.23 4.69 19.20
C GLY A 268 34.96 5.15 20.47
N LYS A 269 34.42 6.10 21.24
CA LYS A 269 35.09 6.61 22.45
C LYS A 269 34.79 5.77 23.67
N ALA A 270 35.77 5.66 24.55
CA ALA A 270 35.61 5.09 25.89
C ALA A 270 34.88 6.08 26.80
N ALA A 271 33.90 5.61 27.54
CA ALA A 271 33.11 6.38 28.50
C ALA A 271 33.08 5.70 29.88
N VAL A 272 33.04 6.51 30.90
CA VAL A 272 32.84 6.06 32.28
C VAL A 272 31.52 6.63 32.78
N PHE A 273 30.60 5.77 33.16
CA PHE A 273 29.34 6.17 33.77
C PHE A 273 29.39 5.95 35.28
N LYS A 274 29.18 7.02 36.02
CA LYS A 274 28.98 6.93 37.47
C LYS A 274 27.51 6.58 37.70
N CYS A 275 27.29 5.39 38.20
CA CYS A 275 25.98 4.82 38.35
C CYS A 275 25.64 4.61 39.84
N ARG A 276 24.34 4.77 40.17
CA ARG A 276 23.81 4.45 41.49
C ARG A 276 22.46 3.80 41.33
N VAL A 277 22.34 2.58 41.84
CA VAL A 277 21.04 1.85 41.88
C VAL A 277 20.23 2.37 43.05
N ASN A 278 19.09 2.98 42.81
CA ASN A 278 18.19 3.53 43.83
C ASN A 278 17.18 2.48 44.34
N GLY A 279 16.85 1.50 43.52
CA GLY A 279 15.93 0.43 43.84
C GLY A 279 15.93 -0.66 42.79
N ILE A 280 15.50 -1.84 43.21
CA ILE A 280 15.32 -3.00 42.33
C ILE A 280 13.85 -3.36 42.31
N LYS A 281 13.32 -3.55 41.10
CA LYS A 281 11.97 -4.06 40.84
C LYS A 281 12.08 -5.35 40.05
N VAL A 282 11.28 -6.32 40.39
CA VAL A 282 11.22 -7.60 39.66
C VAL A 282 9.85 -7.77 39.08
N LYS A 283 9.78 -8.25 37.84
CA LYS A 283 8.52 -8.71 37.28
C LYS A 283 8.19 -10.08 37.82
N GLU A 284 7.19 -10.15 38.68
CA GLU A 284 6.63 -11.41 39.15
C GLU A 284 5.57 -11.86 38.15
N LEU A 285 5.87 -12.94 37.43
CA LEU A 285 4.94 -13.56 36.50
C LEU A 285 3.93 -14.39 37.26
N PRO A 286 2.62 -14.28 37.02
CA PRO A 286 1.64 -15.19 37.61
C PRO A 286 1.98 -16.63 37.27
N GLU A 287 1.67 -17.57 38.14
CA GLU A 287 1.82 -19.01 37.85
C GLU A 287 0.89 -19.38 36.68
N ALA A 288 1.33 -20.30 35.81
CA ALA A 288 0.49 -20.81 34.73
C ALA A 288 -0.37 -21.95 35.28
N ASP A 289 -1.49 -21.61 35.89
CA ASP A 289 -2.45 -22.50 36.51
C ASP A 289 -3.89 -22.13 36.08
N ASP A 290 -4.87 -22.81 36.68
CA ASP A 290 -6.28 -22.59 36.38
C ASP A 290 -6.76 -21.18 36.81
N GLU A 291 -6.19 -20.61 37.90
CA GLU A 291 -6.53 -19.26 38.35
C GLU A 291 -6.08 -18.22 37.33
N PHE A 292 -4.88 -18.40 36.79
CA PHE A 292 -4.38 -17.57 35.69
C PHE A 292 -5.26 -17.69 34.43
N ALA A 293 -5.66 -18.90 34.06
CA ALA A 293 -6.53 -19.11 32.89
C ALA A 293 -7.87 -18.37 33.02
N GLN A 294 -8.47 -18.39 34.21
CA GLN A 294 -9.72 -17.67 34.53
C GLN A 294 -9.54 -16.15 34.52
N GLU A 295 -8.36 -15.64 34.90
CA GLU A 295 -8.10 -14.18 34.89
C GLU A 295 -7.92 -13.62 33.50
N VAL A 296 -7.31 -14.37 32.56
CA VAL A 296 -6.91 -13.87 31.24
C VAL A 296 -7.80 -14.36 30.11
N SER A 297 -8.71 -15.28 30.34
CA SER A 297 -9.56 -15.91 29.33
C SER A 297 -10.98 -16.20 29.82
N GLU A 298 -11.80 -16.80 28.97
CA GLU A 298 -13.16 -17.27 29.31
C GLU A 298 -13.17 -18.73 29.80
N PHE A 299 -12.00 -19.38 29.97
CA PHE A 299 -11.86 -20.79 30.31
C PHE A 299 -11.66 -20.98 31.80
N ASP A 300 -12.20 -22.09 32.34
CA ASP A 300 -12.11 -22.42 33.74
C ASP A 300 -10.80 -23.12 34.10
N THR A 301 -10.12 -23.74 33.13
CA THR A 301 -8.88 -24.50 33.35
C THR A 301 -7.77 -24.11 32.40
N LEU A 302 -6.53 -24.26 32.83
CA LEU A 302 -5.35 -24.03 32.00
C LEU A 302 -5.31 -24.95 30.75
N ASP A 303 -5.81 -26.18 30.91
CA ASP A 303 -5.81 -27.13 29.77
C ASP A 303 -6.81 -26.71 28.68
N GLU A 304 -8.01 -26.22 29.06
CA GLU A 304 -8.96 -25.64 28.08
C GLU A 304 -8.38 -24.40 27.38
N TYR A 305 -7.69 -23.54 28.12
CA TYR A 305 -7.02 -22.37 27.54
C TYR A 305 -5.90 -22.77 26.60
N LYS A 306 -5.09 -23.79 26.92
CA LYS A 306 -4.08 -24.34 25.99
C LYS A 306 -4.69 -24.93 24.75
N ASP A 307 -5.83 -25.60 24.85
CA ASP A 307 -6.51 -26.18 23.69
C ASP A 307 -7.07 -25.08 22.78
N ASP A 308 -7.57 -23.98 23.33
CA ASP A 308 -7.98 -22.80 22.56
C ASP A 308 -6.78 -22.15 21.83
N ILE A 309 -5.67 -21.90 22.55
CA ILE A 309 -4.44 -21.37 21.95
C ILE A 309 -3.97 -22.31 20.82
N ARG A 310 -3.97 -23.62 21.04
CA ARG A 310 -3.59 -24.60 20.02
C ARG A 310 -4.50 -24.51 18.80
N ALA A 311 -5.81 -24.42 18.98
CA ALA A 311 -6.78 -24.32 17.89
C ALA A 311 -6.59 -23.01 17.09
N ARG A 312 -6.34 -21.90 17.78
CA ARG A 312 -6.06 -20.60 17.14
C ARG A 312 -4.75 -20.62 16.35
N LEU A 313 -3.67 -21.09 16.96
CA LEU A 313 -2.37 -21.20 16.29
C LEU A 313 -2.41 -22.17 15.08
N LEU A 314 -3.16 -23.27 15.22
CA LEU A 314 -3.35 -24.22 14.11
C LEU A 314 -4.08 -23.55 12.95
N LYS A 315 -5.16 -22.85 13.23
CA LYS A 315 -5.91 -22.10 12.20
C LYS A 315 -5.04 -21.05 11.52
N ASP A 316 -4.27 -20.27 12.29
CA ASP A 316 -3.39 -19.25 11.74
C ASP A 316 -2.29 -19.88 10.83
N LYS A 317 -1.74 -21.04 11.25
CA LYS A 317 -0.78 -21.79 10.44
C LYS A 317 -1.40 -22.42 9.19
N GLU A 318 -2.63 -22.91 9.26
CA GLU A 318 -3.38 -23.42 8.11
C GLU A 318 -3.64 -22.30 7.08
N GLU A 319 -4.07 -21.13 7.55
CA GLU A 319 -4.27 -19.95 6.69
C GLU A 319 -2.95 -19.46 6.07
N GLU A 320 -1.86 -19.46 6.83
CA GLU A 320 -0.54 -19.13 6.31
C GLU A 320 -0.02 -20.17 5.30
N ALA A 321 -0.15 -21.45 5.61
CA ALA A 321 0.24 -22.54 4.72
C ALA A 321 -0.56 -22.48 3.40
N LYS A 322 -1.87 -22.16 3.48
CA LYS A 322 -2.70 -21.96 2.29
C LYS A 322 -2.15 -20.82 1.44
N ARG A 323 -1.83 -19.66 2.04
CA ARG A 323 -1.26 -18.49 1.31
C ARG A 323 0.09 -18.81 0.67
N VAL A 324 0.97 -19.47 1.43
CA VAL A 324 2.29 -19.89 0.89
C VAL A 324 2.12 -20.86 -0.29
N LYS A 325 1.17 -21.78 -0.19
CA LYS A 325 0.84 -22.69 -1.29
C LYS A 325 0.30 -21.93 -2.50
N GLU A 326 -0.67 -21.02 -2.32
CA GLU A 326 -1.22 -20.17 -3.38
C GLU A 326 -0.11 -19.39 -4.10
N ASP A 327 0.74 -18.70 -3.33
CA ASP A 327 1.86 -17.92 -3.87
C ASP A 327 2.85 -18.81 -4.67
N ALA A 328 3.19 -19.99 -4.16
CA ALA A 328 4.10 -20.92 -4.83
C ALA A 328 3.48 -21.49 -6.12
N VAL A 329 2.19 -21.82 -6.11
CA VAL A 329 1.46 -22.27 -7.30
C VAL A 329 1.43 -21.19 -8.37
N ILE A 330 1.06 -19.95 -8.00
CA ILE A 330 1.02 -18.82 -8.93
C ILE A 330 2.41 -18.57 -9.52
N GLU A 331 3.46 -18.59 -8.72
CA GLU A 331 4.84 -18.42 -9.19
C GLU A 331 5.25 -19.47 -10.22
N LYS A 332 4.90 -20.73 -9.99
CA LYS A 332 5.15 -21.83 -10.95
C LYS A 332 4.37 -21.65 -12.25
N ILE A 333 3.14 -21.19 -12.19
CA ILE A 333 2.33 -20.92 -13.37
C ILE A 333 2.92 -19.73 -14.16
N ILE A 334 3.40 -18.69 -13.49
CA ILE A 334 4.07 -17.56 -14.13
C ILE A 334 5.34 -18.02 -14.84
N GLU A 335 6.17 -18.90 -14.22
CA GLU A 335 7.36 -19.47 -14.83
C GLU A 335 7.06 -20.25 -16.12
N ASN A 336 5.91 -20.93 -16.17
CA ASN A 336 5.47 -21.74 -17.30
C ASN A 336 4.78 -20.90 -18.39
N ALA A 337 4.31 -19.69 -18.09
CA ALA A 337 3.56 -18.85 -19.00
C ALA A 337 4.48 -17.96 -19.84
N GLN A 338 3.99 -17.52 -21.02
CA GLN A 338 4.68 -16.55 -21.87
C GLN A 338 3.81 -15.30 -22.01
N MET A 339 4.39 -14.15 -21.68
CA MET A 339 3.75 -12.84 -21.79
C MET A 339 4.81 -11.76 -22.01
N GLU A 340 4.49 -10.73 -22.79
CA GLU A 340 5.34 -9.56 -22.99
C GLU A 340 4.70 -8.34 -22.33
N ILE A 341 5.22 -7.96 -21.15
CA ILE A 341 4.65 -6.87 -20.35
C ILE A 341 5.32 -5.55 -20.73
N PRO A 342 4.55 -4.51 -21.13
CA PRO A 342 5.09 -3.19 -21.43
C PRO A 342 5.69 -2.52 -20.19
N ASP A 343 6.83 -1.82 -20.36
CA ASP A 343 7.43 -1.04 -19.28
C ASP A 343 6.45 0.01 -18.72
N ALA A 344 5.66 0.66 -19.59
CA ALA A 344 4.64 1.63 -19.18
C ALA A 344 3.55 1.04 -18.25
N MET A 345 3.22 -0.25 -18.40
CA MET A 345 2.30 -0.95 -17.49
C MET A 345 2.95 -1.16 -16.13
N VAL A 346 4.25 -1.51 -16.09
CA VAL A 346 5.01 -1.70 -14.83
C VAL A 346 5.17 -0.38 -14.10
N GLU A 347 5.49 0.70 -14.81
CA GLU A 347 5.61 2.04 -14.24
C GLU A 347 4.28 2.50 -13.64
N TYR A 348 3.20 2.35 -14.38
CA TYR A 348 1.87 2.68 -13.89
C TYR A 348 1.51 1.89 -12.63
N GLN A 349 1.77 0.57 -12.61
CA GLN A 349 1.54 -0.27 -11.45
C GLN A 349 2.40 0.13 -10.25
N ALA A 350 3.65 0.55 -10.48
CA ALA A 350 4.53 1.04 -9.42
C ALA A 350 4.03 2.36 -8.82
N GLU A 351 3.56 3.30 -9.64
CA GLU A 351 2.92 4.55 -9.18
C GLU A 351 1.72 4.26 -8.30
N GLN A 352 0.94 3.31 -8.70
CA GLN A 352 -0.20 2.91 -7.94
C GLN A 352 0.18 2.33 -6.58
N LEU A 353 1.16 1.43 -6.50
CA LEU A 353 1.67 0.93 -5.22
C LEU A 353 2.15 2.07 -4.31
N MET A 354 2.71 3.13 -4.90
CA MET A 354 3.10 4.34 -4.17
C MET A 354 1.89 5.11 -3.64
N ASP A 355 0.83 5.27 -4.45
CA ASP A 355 -0.42 5.92 -4.03
C ASP A 355 -1.09 5.15 -2.88
N ASP A 356 -1.09 3.82 -2.93
CA ASP A 356 -1.56 2.98 -1.82
C ASP A 356 -0.74 3.16 -0.55
N PHE A 357 0.57 3.25 -0.71
CA PHE A 357 1.45 3.52 0.40
C PHE A 357 1.18 4.91 1.00
N ALA A 358 0.97 5.92 0.16
CA ALA A 358 0.60 7.27 0.59
C ALA A 358 -0.69 7.28 1.42
N ARG A 359 -1.72 6.55 0.98
CA ARG A 359 -2.99 6.42 1.73
C ARG A 359 -2.80 5.78 3.09
N ARG A 360 -1.97 4.73 3.17
CA ARG A 360 -1.63 4.07 4.45
C ARG A 360 -0.87 4.99 5.40
N LEU A 361 0.08 5.76 4.90
CA LEU A 361 0.80 6.76 5.68
C LEU A 361 -0.16 7.84 6.21
N GLN A 362 -1.07 8.34 5.37
CA GLN A 362 -2.07 9.33 5.78
C GLN A 362 -2.98 8.81 6.89
N ALA A 363 -3.39 7.55 6.84
CA ALA A 363 -4.16 6.92 7.91
C ALA A 363 -3.41 6.85 9.25
N GLN A 364 -2.07 6.89 9.21
CA GLN A 364 -1.18 6.94 10.38
C GLN A 364 -0.76 8.39 10.74
N GLY A 365 -1.28 9.40 10.05
CA GLY A 365 -0.95 10.81 10.27
C GLY A 365 0.37 11.27 9.66
N LEU A 366 0.95 10.47 8.76
CA LEU A 366 2.18 10.79 8.03
C LEU A 366 1.88 11.12 6.57
N SER A 367 2.81 11.82 5.91
CA SER A 367 2.74 12.08 4.47
C SER A 367 3.99 11.57 3.74
N LEU A 368 3.87 11.27 2.44
CA LEU A 368 5.00 10.82 1.61
C LEU A 368 6.21 11.76 1.69
N PRO A 369 6.07 13.11 1.58
CA PRO A 369 7.21 14.01 1.69
C PRO A 369 7.94 13.90 3.03
N VAL A 370 7.21 13.75 4.12
CA VAL A 370 7.78 13.58 5.47
C VAL A 370 8.49 12.23 5.57
N TYR A 371 7.89 11.17 5.05
CA TYR A 371 8.51 9.84 4.99
C TYR A 371 9.83 9.87 4.21
N PHE A 372 9.86 10.46 3.03
CA PHE A 372 11.06 10.59 2.21
C PHE A 372 12.14 11.46 2.88
N GLN A 373 11.74 12.50 3.60
CA GLN A 373 12.68 13.31 4.37
C GLN A 373 13.35 12.51 5.50
N TYR A 374 12.60 11.65 6.21
CA TYR A 374 13.14 10.81 7.27
C TYR A 374 14.04 9.69 6.77
N THR A 375 13.66 9.08 5.65
CA THR A 375 14.42 7.93 5.10
C THR A 375 15.57 8.34 4.19
N GLY A 376 15.63 9.60 3.76
CA GLY A 376 16.60 10.07 2.76
C GLY A 376 16.38 9.51 1.36
N MET A 377 15.24 8.85 1.11
CA MET A 377 14.87 8.25 -0.18
C MET A 377 14.19 9.30 -1.07
N THR A 378 14.38 9.20 -2.38
CA THR A 378 13.62 9.99 -3.36
C THR A 378 12.43 9.19 -3.88
N GLU A 379 11.45 9.90 -4.46
CA GLU A 379 10.29 9.28 -5.11
C GLU A 379 10.72 8.33 -6.24
N GLU A 380 11.67 8.73 -7.08
CA GLU A 380 12.23 7.89 -8.14
C GLU A 380 12.86 6.60 -7.60
N GLN A 381 13.62 6.68 -6.52
CA GLN A 381 14.21 5.51 -5.87
C GLN A 381 13.15 4.57 -5.32
N TYR A 382 12.08 5.11 -4.75
CA TYR A 382 10.96 4.32 -4.27
C TYR A 382 10.25 3.60 -5.41
N LEU A 383 9.93 4.30 -6.51
CA LEU A 383 9.31 3.71 -7.69
C LEU A 383 10.16 2.59 -8.30
N GLU A 384 11.49 2.79 -8.43
CA GLU A 384 12.40 1.74 -8.90
C GLU A 384 12.38 0.49 -7.99
N GLN A 385 12.33 0.67 -6.68
CA GLN A 385 12.21 -0.44 -5.73
C GLN A 385 10.86 -1.17 -5.84
N MET A 386 9.81 -0.48 -6.27
CA MET A 386 8.48 -1.07 -6.43
C MET A 386 8.29 -1.82 -7.75
N LYS A 387 9.10 -1.54 -8.80
CA LYS A 387 8.98 -2.18 -10.12
C LYS A 387 8.98 -3.71 -10.08
N PRO A 388 9.87 -4.41 -9.35
CA PRO A 388 9.84 -5.88 -9.28
C PRO A 388 8.54 -6.41 -8.70
N ARG A 389 8.02 -5.75 -7.66
CA ARG A 389 6.74 -6.08 -7.04
C ARG A 389 5.58 -5.80 -7.99
N ALA A 390 5.60 -4.66 -8.66
CA ALA A 390 4.62 -4.28 -9.68
C ALA A 390 4.56 -5.32 -10.79
N LEU A 391 5.73 -5.73 -11.32
CA LEU A 391 5.83 -6.76 -12.34
C LEU A 391 5.22 -8.09 -11.87
N LYS A 392 5.56 -8.55 -10.66
CA LYS A 392 5.00 -9.79 -10.10
C LYS A 392 3.48 -9.72 -9.96
N ASN A 393 2.94 -8.58 -9.48
CA ASN A 393 1.50 -8.37 -9.38
C ASN A 393 0.80 -8.42 -10.74
N ILE A 394 1.38 -7.77 -11.76
CA ILE A 394 0.86 -7.81 -13.13
C ILE A 394 0.87 -9.24 -13.68
N GLN A 395 1.99 -9.95 -13.55
CA GLN A 395 2.13 -11.32 -14.02
C GLN A 395 1.10 -12.24 -13.37
N SER A 396 0.95 -12.17 -12.04
CA SER A 396 -0.04 -12.96 -11.30
C SER A 396 -1.46 -12.70 -11.81
N ARG A 397 -1.84 -11.41 -11.96
CA ARG A 397 -3.18 -11.04 -12.44
C ARG A 397 -3.44 -11.56 -13.86
N LEU A 398 -2.53 -11.28 -14.79
CA LEU A 398 -2.66 -11.68 -16.20
C LEU A 398 -2.78 -13.19 -16.37
N VAL A 399 -1.95 -13.94 -15.65
CA VAL A 399 -1.98 -15.42 -15.69
C VAL A 399 -3.28 -15.96 -15.14
N LEU A 400 -3.76 -15.44 -14.00
CA LEU A 400 -4.99 -15.90 -13.36
C LEU A 400 -6.23 -15.53 -14.18
N GLU A 401 -6.27 -14.35 -14.81
CA GLU A 401 -7.31 -13.98 -15.77
C GLU A 401 -7.32 -14.95 -16.96
N ALA A 402 -6.14 -15.28 -17.50
CA ALA A 402 -6.04 -16.22 -18.60
C ALA A 402 -6.46 -17.65 -18.18
N VAL A 403 -6.20 -18.07 -16.94
CA VAL A 403 -6.72 -19.34 -16.39
C VAL A 403 -8.23 -19.29 -16.24
N ALA A 404 -8.80 -18.20 -15.72
CA ALA A 404 -10.23 -18.02 -15.59
C ALA A 404 -10.95 -18.12 -16.94
N ASP A 405 -10.38 -17.51 -17.97
CA ASP A 405 -10.88 -17.57 -19.35
C ASP A 405 -10.76 -18.98 -19.93
N ALA A 406 -9.62 -19.64 -19.74
CA ALA A 406 -9.39 -21.00 -20.25
C ALA A 406 -10.31 -22.06 -19.62
N GLU A 407 -10.66 -21.88 -18.35
CA GLU A 407 -11.59 -22.76 -17.61
C GLU A 407 -13.04 -22.33 -17.73
N ASN A 408 -13.32 -21.22 -18.43
CA ASN A 408 -14.67 -20.62 -18.55
C ASN A 408 -15.32 -20.43 -17.17
N ILE A 409 -14.62 -19.80 -16.24
CA ILE A 409 -15.12 -19.57 -14.89
C ILE A 409 -16.24 -18.54 -14.93
N GLU A 410 -17.48 -18.98 -14.71
CA GLU A 410 -18.64 -18.10 -14.63
C GLU A 410 -18.90 -17.67 -13.19
N ILE A 411 -19.19 -16.37 -13.01
CA ILE A 411 -19.59 -15.79 -11.74
C ILE A 411 -21.10 -15.68 -11.71
N THR A 412 -21.71 -16.38 -10.76
CA THR A 412 -23.15 -16.41 -10.58
C THR A 412 -23.66 -15.18 -9.81
N GLU A 413 -24.97 -14.95 -9.85
CA GLU A 413 -25.59 -13.91 -9.01
C GLU A 413 -25.41 -14.20 -7.51
N GLU A 414 -25.36 -15.48 -7.12
CA GLU A 414 -25.10 -15.90 -5.73
C GLU A 414 -23.69 -15.52 -5.29
N ASP A 415 -22.66 -15.68 -6.14
CA ASP A 415 -21.29 -15.26 -5.86
C ASP A 415 -21.22 -13.73 -5.65
N MET A 416 -21.89 -12.98 -6.52
CA MET A 416 -21.96 -11.53 -6.40
C MET A 416 -22.67 -11.09 -5.12
N GLU A 417 -23.75 -11.74 -4.76
CA GLU A 417 -24.49 -11.42 -3.54
C GLU A 417 -23.69 -11.77 -2.29
N ALA A 418 -22.98 -12.89 -2.28
CA ALA A 418 -22.07 -13.28 -1.20
C ALA A 418 -20.98 -12.23 -1.00
N GLU A 419 -20.39 -11.74 -2.10
CA GLU A 419 -19.36 -10.72 -2.05
C GLU A 419 -19.88 -9.38 -1.53
N MET A 420 -21.05 -8.94 -2.02
CA MET A 420 -21.69 -7.71 -1.52
C MET A 420 -22.05 -7.81 -0.03
N ASN A 421 -22.47 -8.99 0.46
CA ASN A 421 -22.69 -9.23 1.89
C ASN A 421 -21.39 -9.10 2.69
N ARG A 422 -20.30 -9.69 2.19
CA ARG A 422 -18.97 -9.57 2.82
C ARG A 422 -18.51 -8.12 2.90
N MET A 423 -18.74 -7.33 1.82
CA MET A 423 -18.49 -5.88 1.82
C MET A 423 -19.33 -5.16 2.86
N ALA A 424 -20.63 -5.46 2.93
CA ALA A 424 -21.55 -4.86 3.87
C ALA A 424 -21.13 -5.10 5.33
N GLU A 425 -20.72 -6.32 5.68
CA GLU A 425 -20.19 -6.69 6.98
C GLU A 425 -18.87 -5.94 7.31
N THR A 426 -17.96 -5.91 6.34
CA THR A 426 -16.65 -5.27 6.51
C THR A 426 -16.77 -3.78 6.76
N TYR A 427 -17.63 -3.10 6.00
CA TYR A 427 -17.86 -1.66 6.12
C TYR A 427 -18.96 -1.30 7.13
N LYS A 428 -19.59 -2.30 7.76
CA LYS A 428 -20.73 -2.13 8.69
C LYS A 428 -21.85 -1.30 8.06
N MET A 429 -22.21 -1.65 6.84
CA MET A 429 -23.24 -1.00 6.04
C MET A 429 -24.37 -1.98 5.73
N GLU A 430 -25.56 -1.46 5.43
CA GLU A 430 -26.67 -2.26 4.88
C GLU A 430 -26.36 -2.68 3.44
N ILE A 431 -26.69 -3.93 3.05
CA ILE A 431 -26.40 -4.48 1.72
C ILE A 431 -27.04 -3.65 0.61
N GLU A 432 -28.25 -3.11 0.84
CA GLU A 432 -28.95 -2.26 -0.12
C GLU A 432 -28.13 -1.02 -0.47
N LYS A 433 -27.47 -0.45 0.52
CA LYS A 433 -26.60 0.71 0.32
C LYS A 433 -25.34 0.38 -0.46
N VAL A 434 -24.78 -0.83 -0.26
CA VAL A 434 -23.65 -1.31 -1.06
C VAL A 434 -24.09 -1.47 -2.52
N LYS A 435 -25.27 -2.08 -2.76
CA LYS A 435 -25.84 -2.25 -4.12
C LYS A 435 -26.11 -0.92 -4.83
N GLU A 436 -26.50 0.13 -4.09
CA GLU A 436 -26.77 1.47 -4.64
C GLU A 436 -25.48 2.24 -4.98
N LEU A 437 -24.39 2.00 -4.23
CA LEU A 437 -23.09 2.66 -4.43
C LEU A 437 -22.31 2.08 -5.60
N LEU A 438 -22.56 0.83 -5.96
CA LEU A 438 -21.84 0.14 -7.03
C LEU A 438 -22.52 0.41 -8.38
N ASP A 439 -21.79 1.06 -9.28
CA ASP A 439 -22.19 1.20 -10.68
C ASP A 439 -21.94 -0.11 -11.48
N ASP A 440 -22.35 -0.13 -12.74
CA ASP A 440 -22.22 -1.33 -13.56
C ASP A 440 -20.77 -1.68 -13.89
N SER A 441 -19.89 -0.67 -14.00
CA SER A 441 -18.45 -0.88 -14.23
C SER A 441 -17.78 -1.53 -13.02
N GLN A 442 -18.10 -1.04 -11.83
CA GLN A 442 -17.58 -1.60 -10.57
C GLN A 442 -18.08 -3.04 -10.34
N LYS A 443 -19.33 -3.35 -10.73
CA LYS A 443 -19.84 -4.73 -10.68
C LYS A 443 -19.08 -5.67 -11.62
N GLU A 444 -18.75 -5.21 -12.84
CA GLU A 444 -17.95 -6.00 -13.77
C GLU A 444 -16.51 -6.21 -13.25
N GLU A 445 -15.91 -5.23 -12.57
CA GLU A 445 -14.62 -5.43 -11.91
C GLU A 445 -14.69 -6.45 -10.77
N ILE A 446 -15.70 -6.37 -9.91
CA ILE A 446 -15.93 -7.37 -8.86
C ILE A 446 -16.07 -8.77 -9.45
N LYS A 447 -16.78 -8.91 -10.58
CA LYS A 447 -16.88 -10.22 -11.27
C LYS A 447 -15.53 -10.73 -11.74
N LYS A 448 -14.68 -9.86 -12.33
CA LYS A 448 -13.32 -10.23 -12.74
C LYS A 448 -12.49 -10.68 -11.53
N ASP A 449 -12.53 -9.95 -10.43
CA ASP A 449 -11.80 -10.29 -9.22
C ASP A 449 -12.28 -11.60 -8.58
N LEU A 450 -13.59 -11.87 -8.59
CA LEU A 450 -14.15 -13.15 -8.15
C LEU A 450 -13.74 -14.30 -9.07
N ALA A 451 -13.67 -14.07 -10.40
CA ALA A 451 -13.20 -15.08 -11.34
C ALA A 451 -11.71 -15.42 -11.10
N ILE A 452 -10.90 -14.41 -10.83
CA ILE A 452 -9.48 -14.58 -10.43
C ILE A 452 -9.39 -15.39 -9.13
N GLN A 453 -10.20 -15.08 -8.12
CA GLN A 453 -10.20 -15.82 -6.86
C GLN A 453 -10.58 -17.30 -7.06
N LYS A 454 -11.61 -17.58 -7.85
CA LYS A 454 -11.98 -18.96 -8.20
C LYS A 454 -10.88 -19.66 -9.01
N ALA A 455 -10.16 -18.93 -9.86
CA ALA A 455 -9.02 -19.47 -10.58
C ALA A 455 -7.88 -19.84 -9.63
N ILE A 456 -7.59 -19.02 -8.61
CA ILE A 456 -6.61 -19.33 -7.56
C ILE A 456 -7.00 -20.61 -6.83
N ASP A 457 -8.24 -20.70 -6.37
CA ASP A 457 -8.73 -21.87 -5.65
C ASP A 457 -8.60 -23.15 -6.53
N LEU A 458 -9.01 -23.06 -7.82
CA LEU A 458 -8.91 -24.18 -8.76
C LEU A 458 -7.49 -24.65 -8.96
N VAL A 459 -6.53 -23.75 -9.22
CA VAL A 459 -5.14 -24.17 -9.47
C VAL A 459 -4.45 -24.66 -8.20
N THR A 460 -4.80 -24.09 -7.05
CA THR A 460 -4.26 -24.50 -5.74
C THR A 460 -4.78 -25.88 -5.32
N GLU A 461 -6.05 -26.17 -5.56
CA GLU A 461 -6.61 -27.51 -5.34
C GLU A 461 -6.03 -28.57 -6.28
N ALA A 462 -5.77 -28.18 -7.54
CA ALA A 462 -5.15 -29.08 -8.52
C ALA A 462 -3.66 -29.30 -8.32
N ALA A 463 -2.99 -28.49 -7.50
CA ALA A 463 -1.55 -28.58 -7.27
C ALA A 463 -1.17 -29.81 -6.44
N ALA A 464 -0.06 -30.45 -6.80
CA ALA A 464 0.50 -31.58 -6.08
C ALA A 464 1.49 -31.10 -5.02
N GLU A 465 1.31 -31.55 -3.78
CA GLU A 465 2.25 -31.28 -2.68
C GLU A 465 3.33 -32.39 -2.68
N ALA A 466 4.59 -31.96 -2.71
CA ALA A 466 5.76 -32.85 -2.70
C ALA A 466 6.52 -32.80 -1.36
#